data_dbd5496a01e42cf3075beaa62115effe
#
_entry.id   dbd5496a01e42cf3075beaa62115effe
#
_cell.length_a   1.000
_cell.length_b   1.000
_cell.length_c   1.000
_cell.angle_alpha   90.00
_cell.angle_beta   90.00
_cell.angle_gamma   90.00
#
_symmetry.space_group_name_H-M   'P 1'
#
loop_
_entity.id
_entity.type
_entity.pdbx_description
1 polymer ?
#
loop_
_entity_poly.entity_id
_entity_poly.type
_entity_poly.pdbx_seq_one_letter_code
_entity_poly.pdbx_strand_id
1 'polypeptide(L)'
;VTHTTHAPVDVAHDAPQATTQQPDLEAQHESATGTRAVPPTRRIRTRRHYGRWIFAAIALFFVAQFAVSLVRNPQWRWDVFAQYFLSVQVVEGVGITLALTAISATIGFVLGGILAVMRMSGSPILSGLASTYIWFFRAVPLVVQLVVWYNLGYLWPTLGLGTPFTTDFWLLEVNTVQLISAAILGLSLHEAAYSAEIIRGGLLSVDAGQVEASKALGLPRSTRFFRIVLPQALRSIVPNAFNSVIGLVKGTSVVFIVALPELFYTVQVIYNRNQLVIPLLLVSVVWYAVITSVLNVAQYYIERHYARGSAQQLPPSPTERLRRWLAPRRPNPVPTRIDAAAAARNRERVAVTTGPTAVTSGDANAPFTNSAATNTTLTNREDLA
;
A
#
# COMPACT_ATOMS: atom_id res chain seq x y z
N VAL A 1 47.79 35.95 48.54
CA VAL A 1 47.79 37.15 49.38
C VAL A 1 46.39 37.39 49.89
N THR A 2 46.29 37.42 51.20
CA THR A 2 45.30 37.90 52.17
C THR A 2 44.04 37.08 52.40
N HIS A 3 44.16 36.41 53.55
CA HIS A 3 43.20 36.09 54.58
C HIS A 3 42.13 37.16 54.84
N THR A 4 40.90 36.73 55.18
CA THR A 4 40.26 37.22 56.41
C THR A 4 39.20 36.21 56.90
N THR A 5 39.44 35.72 58.08
CA THR A 5 38.65 35.01 59.09
C THR A 5 37.53 35.90 59.58
N HIS A 6 36.34 35.36 59.86
CA HIS A 6 35.50 35.74 61.03
C HIS A 6 34.60 34.58 61.49
N ALA A 7 34.64 34.39 62.78
CA ALA A 7 34.05 33.36 63.55
C ALA A 7 32.62 33.74 64.09
N PRO A 8 31.99 32.93 64.91
CA PRO A 8 30.55 32.64 64.90
C PRO A 8 29.72 33.46 65.87
N VAL A 9 28.42 33.52 65.60
CA VAL A 9 27.49 34.08 66.63
C VAL A 9 26.47 32.99 66.98
N ASP A 10 26.55 32.52 68.24
CA ASP A 10 25.51 31.82 69.00
C ASP A 10 24.34 32.75 69.27
N VAL A 11 23.11 32.26 68.96
CA VAL A 11 21.89 32.74 69.68
C VAL A 11 20.98 31.55 69.95
N ALA A 12 20.79 31.39 71.27
CA ALA A 12 19.96 30.35 71.92
C ALA A 12 18.46 30.63 71.82
N HIS A 13 17.73 29.52 71.91
CA HIS A 13 16.40 29.32 72.52
C HIS A 13 15.24 30.27 72.23
N ASP A 14 14.21 29.69 71.61
CA ASP A 14 12.95 29.45 72.29
C ASP A 14 12.02 28.54 71.43
N ALA A 15 11.64 27.42 71.96
CA ALA A 15 10.65 26.51 71.48
C ALA A 15 9.30 26.73 72.14
N PRO A 16 8.22 26.98 71.43
CA PRO A 16 6.89 26.79 71.98
C PRO A 16 6.43 25.33 71.71
N GLN A 17 6.09 24.65 72.79
CA GLN A 17 5.40 23.36 72.82
C GLN A 17 4.04 23.48 72.11
N ALA A 18 3.91 22.91 70.87
CA ALA A 18 2.61 22.72 70.30
C ALA A 18 2.03 21.37 70.71
N THR A 19 0.97 21.45 71.51
CA THR A 19 0.13 20.36 71.97
C THR A 19 -0.45 19.62 70.73
N THR A 20 -0.05 18.37 70.53
CA THR A 20 -0.58 17.50 69.48
C THR A 20 -1.99 17.05 69.86
N GLN A 21 -3.01 17.73 69.38
CA GLN A 21 -4.35 17.17 69.32
C GLN A 21 -4.40 16.25 68.10
N GLN A 22 -4.40 14.95 68.32
CA GLN A 22 -4.80 13.96 67.34
C GLN A 22 -6.30 14.14 67.08
N PRO A 23 -6.74 14.48 65.87
CA PRO A 23 -8.16 14.39 65.55
C PRO A 23 -8.53 12.92 65.33
N ASP A 24 -9.62 12.52 66.02
CA ASP A 24 -10.22 11.19 65.93
C ASP A 24 -10.41 10.72 64.50
N LEU A 25 -9.54 9.85 63.98
CA LEU A 25 -9.64 9.19 62.74
C LEU A 25 -10.76 8.13 62.63
N GLU A 26 -11.33 7.76 63.83
CA GLU A 26 -12.43 6.79 63.84
C GLU A 26 -13.81 7.37 63.50
N ALA A 27 -14.04 8.67 63.71
CA ALA A 27 -15.31 9.29 63.35
C ALA A 27 -15.48 9.58 61.81
N GLN A 28 -14.41 9.51 61.04
CA GLN A 28 -14.46 9.73 59.57
C GLN A 28 -14.71 8.44 58.76
N HIS A 29 -14.58 7.26 59.39
CA HIS A 29 -14.84 6.00 58.71
C HIS A 29 -16.31 5.57 58.67
N GLU A 30 -17.14 6.07 59.55
CA GLU A 30 -18.57 5.72 59.58
C GLU A 30 -19.46 6.54 58.64
N SER A 31 -19.00 7.69 58.17
CA SER A 31 -19.77 8.51 57.20
C SER A 31 -19.61 8.09 55.71
N ALA A 32 -18.74 7.12 55.41
CA ALA A 32 -18.44 6.73 54.02
C ALA A 32 -19.28 5.55 53.51
N THR A 33 -20.17 4.98 54.30
CA THR A 33 -21.11 3.92 53.85
C THR A 33 -22.43 4.46 53.31
N GLY A 34 -22.45 5.72 52.87
CA GLY A 34 -23.53 6.21 52.00
C GLY A 34 -23.60 5.40 50.74
N THR A 35 -24.59 4.54 50.63
CA THR A 35 -24.91 3.77 49.39
C THR A 35 -25.03 4.74 48.24
N ARG A 36 -23.90 4.92 47.50
CA ARG A 36 -23.87 5.76 46.31
C ARG A 36 -24.85 5.16 45.32
N ALA A 37 -26.06 5.72 45.23
CA ALA A 37 -27.09 5.32 44.29
C ALA A 37 -26.46 5.26 42.87
N VAL A 38 -26.38 4.05 42.30
CA VAL A 38 -25.91 3.84 40.94
C VAL A 38 -26.89 4.59 40.06
N PRO A 39 -26.45 5.60 39.28
CA PRO A 39 -27.36 6.34 38.41
C PRO A 39 -28.03 5.34 37.46
N PRO A 40 -29.33 5.48 37.19
CA PRO A 40 -30.07 4.56 36.34
C PRO A 40 -29.35 4.48 34.97
N THR A 41 -29.03 3.27 34.57
CA THR A 41 -28.38 3.01 33.27
C THR A 41 -29.28 3.58 32.19
N ARG A 42 -28.88 4.72 31.63
CA ARG A 42 -29.57 5.38 30.54
C ARG A 42 -29.58 4.42 29.36
N ARG A 43 -30.70 3.78 29.07
CA ARG A 43 -30.88 2.94 27.90
C ARG A 43 -30.62 3.80 26.66
N ILE A 44 -29.46 3.59 26.02
CA ILE A 44 -29.11 4.22 24.76
C ILE A 44 -30.07 3.63 23.72
N ARG A 45 -31.15 4.35 23.42
CA ARG A 45 -32.00 4.00 22.26
C ARG A 45 -31.19 4.24 21.01
N THR A 46 -30.82 3.17 20.31
CA THR A 46 -30.22 3.25 18.99
C THR A 46 -31.20 3.99 18.05
N ARG A 47 -30.81 5.19 17.64
CA ARG A 47 -31.59 5.96 16.66
C ARG A 47 -31.66 5.14 15.36
N ARG A 48 -32.86 4.72 14.97
CA ARG A 48 -33.09 4.08 13.69
C ARG A 48 -32.82 5.11 12.60
N HIS A 49 -31.74 4.96 11.84
CA HIS A 49 -31.37 5.85 10.75
C HIS A 49 -32.21 5.53 9.51
N TYR A 50 -33.47 5.93 9.49
CA TYR A 50 -34.38 5.72 8.36
C TYR A 50 -33.80 6.31 7.06
N GLY A 51 -33.09 7.45 7.13
CA GLY A 51 -32.44 8.06 5.98
C GLY A 51 -31.44 7.12 5.26
N ARG A 52 -30.75 6.25 5.99
CA ARG A 52 -29.85 5.26 5.37
C ARG A 52 -30.60 4.20 4.57
N TRP A 53 -31.77 3.79 5.06
CA TRP A 53 -32.63 2.82 4.35
C TRP A 53 -33.28 3.44 3.13
N ILE A 54 -33.75 4.71 3.23
CA ILE A 54 -34.28 5.46 2.10
C ILE A 54 -33.18 5.63 1.03
N PHE A 55 -31.99 6.06 1.42
CA PHE A 55 -30.88 6.18 0.48
C PHE A 55 -30.51 4.83 -0.17
N ALA A 56 -30.47 3.74 0.61
CA ALA A 56 -30.20 2.42 0.08
C ALA A 56 -31.31 1.95 -0.89
N ALA A 57 -32.58 2.23 -0.60
CA ALA A 57 -33.71 1.91 -1.49
C ALA A 57 -33.63 2.70 -2.80
N ILE A 58 -33.33 4.00 -2.73
CA ILE A 58 -33.12 4.85 -3.91
C ILE A 58 -31.95 4.35 -4.75
N ALA A 59 -30.81 4.06 -4.11
CA ALA A 59 -29.64 3.52 -4.80
C ALA A 59 -29.97 2.17 -5.47
N LEU A 60 -30.68 1.27 -4.77
CA LEU A 60 -31.10 -0.01 -5.32
C LEU A 60 -32.07 0.15 -6.50
N PHE A 61 -33.00 1.12 -6.42
CA PHE A 61 -33.92 1.44 -7.52
C PHE A 61 -33.12 1.87 -8.77
N PHE A 62 -32.17 2.80 -8.64
CA PHE A 62 -31.35 3.21 -9.78
C PHE A 62 -30.48 2.09 -10.33
N VAL A 63 -29.90 1.25 -9.46
CA VAL A 63 -29.14 0.07 -9.89
C VAL A 63 -30.04 -0.91 -10.64
N ALA A 64 -31.25 -1.16 -10.14
CA ALA A 64 -32.23 -2.04 -10.81
C ALA A 64 -32.67 -1.46 -12.17
N GLN A 65 -32.97 -0.16 -12.21
CA GLN A 65 -33.32 0.56 -13.45
C GLN A 65 -32.20 0.47 -14.48
N PHE A 66 -30.95 0.71 -14.04
CA PHE A 66 -29.79 0.56 -14.90
C PHE A 66 -29.60 -0.87 -15.41
N ALA A 67 -29.74 -1.88 -14.53
CA ALA A 67 -29.63 -3.28 -14.91
C ALA A 67 -30.71 -3.69 -15.92
N VAL A 68 -31.97 -3.25 -15.73
CA VAL A 68 -33.06 -3.49 -16.68
C VAL A 68 -32.78 -2.82 -18.02
N SER A 69 -32.31 -1.58 -18.00
CA SER A 69 -31.89 -0.86 -19.23
C SER A 69 -30.76 -1.60 -19.95
N LEU A 70 -29.77 -2.09 -19.20
CA LEU A 70 -28.64 -2.86 -19.73
C LEU A 70 -29.12 -4.14 -20.46
N VAL A 71 -30.01 -4.90 -19.84
CA VAL A 71 -30.48 -6.19 -20.39
C VAL A 71 -31.43 -5.98 -21.58
N ARG A 72 -32.29 -4.96 -21.53
CA ARG A 72 -33.36 -4.72 -22.53
C ARG A 72 -32.89 -3.90 -23.74
N ASN A 73 -31.73 -3.25 -23.66
CA ASN A 73 -31.25 -2.44 -24.77
C ASN A 73 -30.85 -3.33 -25.96
N PRO A 74 -31.49 -3.20 -27.12
CA PRO A 74 -31.22 -4.04 -28.30
C PRO A 74 -29.83 -3.83 -28.88
N GLN A 75 -29.14 -2.72 -28.58
CA GLN A 75 -27.79 -2.44 -29.04
C GLN A 75 -26.73 -3.39 -28.47
N TRP A 76 -27.04 -4.08 -27.36
CA TRP A 76 -26.13 -5.07 -26.77
C TRP A 76 -25.97 -6.32 -27.62
N ARG A 77 -26.95 -6.65 -28.50
CA ARG A 77 -26.85 -7.79 -29.39
C ARG A 77 -26.29 -9.04 -28.67
N TRP A 78 -27.02 -9.53 -27.65
CA TRP A 78 -26.57 -10.67 -26.83
C TRP A 78 -26.33 -11.94 -27.66
N ASP A 79 -26.99 -12.08 -28.80
CA ASP A 79 -26.76 -13.10 -29.82
C ASP A 79 -25.32 -13.07 -30.33
N VAL A 80 -24.84 -11.88 -30.71
CA VAL A 80 -23.48 -11.64 -31.20
C VAL A 80 -22.46 -11.86 -30.08
N PHE A 81 -22.74 -11.35 -28.85
CA PHE A 81 -21.89 -11.58 -27.71
C PHE A 81 -21.67 -13.09 -27.48
N ALA A 82 -22.74 -13.89 -27.43
CA ALA A 82 -22.64 -15.33 -27.20
C ALA A 82 -21.87 -16.05 -28.33
N GLN A 83 -22.07 -15.62 -29.60
CA GLN A 83 -21.39 -16.18 -30.74
C GLN A 83 -19.86 -15.98 -30.67
N TYR A 84 -19.40 -14.78 -30.27
CA TYR A 84 -17.99 -14.45 -30.30
C TYR A 84 -17.27 -14.73 -28.96
N PHE A 85 -17.97 -14.85 -27.85
CA PHE A 85 -17.37 -15.00 -26.53
C PHE A 85 -16.41 -16.20 -26.41
N LEU A 86 -16.76 -17.33 -27.02
CA LEU A 86 -15.92 -18.54 -27.08
C LEU A 86 -15.40 -18.82 -28.50
N SER A 87 -15.39 -17.83 -29.39
CA SER A 87 -14.82 -18.03 -30.72
C SER A 87 -13.33 -18.33 -30.63
N VAL A 88 -12.82 -19.13 -31.55
CA VAL A 88 -11.42 -19.56 -31.58
C VAL A 88 -10.47 -18.36 -31.54
N GLN A 89 -10.76 -17.33 -32.35
CA GLN A 89 -9.92 -16.14 -32.43
C GLN A 89 -9.83 -15.39 -31.07
N VAL A 90 -10.97 -15.25 -30.37
CA VAL A 90 -11.01 -14.57 -29.07
C VAL A 90 -10.28 -15.38 -28.02
N VAL A 91 -10.45 -16.71 -28.00
CA VAL A 91 -9.77 -17.59 -27.04
C VAL A 91 -8.26 -17.62 -27.31
N GLU A 92 -7.82 -17.62 -28.56
CA GLU A 92 -6.41 -17.46 -28.93
C GLU A 92 -5.86 -16.12 -28.44
N GLY A 93 -6.60 -15.01 -28.65
CA GLY A 93 -6.25 -13.69 -28.13
C GLY A 93 -6.10 -13.67 -26.60
N VAL A 94 -7.00 -14.35 -25.87
CA VAL A 94 -6.86 -14.57 -24.41
C VAL A 94 -5.56 -15.30 -24.08
N GLY A 95 -5.25 -16.37 -24.82
CA GLY A 95 -4.01 -17.14 -24.66
C GLY A 95 -2.77 -16.26 -24.82
N ILE A 96 -2.74 -15.42 -25.85
CA ILE A 96 -1.63 -14.48 -26.11
C ILE A 96 -1.53 -13.45 -24.99
N THR A 97 -2.65 -12.87 -24.52
CA THR A 97 -2.69 -11.94 -23.37
C THR A 97 -2.07 -12.56 -22.12
N LEU A 98 -2.44 -13.81 -21.80
CA LEU A 98 -1.91 -14.52 -20.64
C LEU A 98 -0.42 -14.86 -20.80
N ALA A 99 0.00 -15.29 -22.00
CA ALA A 99 1.41 -15.59 -22.31
C ALA A 99 2.27 -14.32 -22.20
N LEU A 100 1.85 -13.21 -22.79
CA LEU A 100 2.53 -11.92 -22.68
C LEU A 100 2.68 -11.49 -21.22
N THR A 101 1.60 -11.61 -20.45
CA THR A 101 1.61 -11.27 -19.02
C THR A 101 2.62 -12.13 -18.26
N ALA A 102 2.58 -13.46 -18.44
CA ALA A 102 3.45 -14.38 -17.74
C ALA A 102 4.94 -14.15 -18.07
N ILE A 103 5.26 -14.02 -19.35
CA ILE A 103 6.64 -13.79 -19.83
C ILE A 103 7.13 -12.43 -19.33
N SER A 104 6.35 -11.37 -19.55
CA SER A 104 6.77 -10.01 -19.20
C SER A 104 6.84 -9.80 -17.69
N ALA A 105 5.94 -10.40 -16.91
CA ALA A 105 6.03 -10.39 -15.45
C ALA A 105 7.32 -11.09 -14.98
N THR A 106 7.61 -12.28 -15.51
CA THR A 106 8.81 -13.06 -15.12
C THR A 106 10.08 -12.25 -15.38
N ILE A 107 10.25 -11.74 -16.59
CA ILE A 107 11.40 -10.92 -16.96
C ILE A 107 11.43 -9.62 -16.12
N GLY A 108 10.28 -8.96 -15.97
CA GLY A 108 10.13 -7.73 -15.22
C GLY A 108 10.51 -7.90 -13.75
N PHE A 109 10.08 -8.98 -13.08
CA PHE A 109 10.45 -9.24 -11.69
C PHE A 109 11.93 -9.61 -11.52
N VAL A 110 12.53 -10.34 -12.45
CA VAL A 110 13.97 -10.65 -12.43
C VAL A 110 14.79 -9.36 -12.57
N LEU A 111 14.49 -8.55 -13.58
CA LEU A 111 15.17 -7.26 -13.79
C LEU A 111 14.89 -6.28 -12.65
N GLY A 112 13.66 -6.24 -12.15
CA GLY A 112 13.26 -5.43 -11.01
C GLY A 112 14.01 -5.82 -9.73
N GLY A 113 14.26 -7.12 -9.52
CA GLY A 113 15.11 -7.61 -8.42
C GLY A 113 16.54 -7.07 -8.52
N ILE A 114 17.13 -7.13 -9.71
CA ILE A 114 18.47 -6.59 -9.97
C ILE A 114 18.49 -5.08 -9.71
N LEU A 115 17.52 -4.34 -10.25
CA LEU A 115 17.40 -2.88 -10.06
C LEU A 115 17.21 -2.51 -8.58
N ALA A 116 16.42 -3.28 -7.82
CA ALA A 116 16.23 -3.05 -6.39
C ALA A 116 17.55 -3.23 -5.62
N VAL A 117 18.32 -4.27 -5.92
CA VAL A 117 19.64 -4.51 -5.33
C VAL A 117 20.63 -3.38 -5.70
N MET A 118 20.67 -2.99 -6.97
CA MET A 118 21.51 -1.87 -7.43
C MET A 118 21.17 -0.56 -6.71
N ARG A 119 19.85 -0.27 -6.55
CA ARG A 119 19.38 0.96 -5.90
C ARG A 119 19.66 0.98 -4.41
N MET A 120 19.70 -0.16 -3.76
CA MET A 120 20.03 -0.30 -2.33
C MET A 120 21.53 -0.49 -2.07
N SER A 121 22.35 -0.50 -3.12
CA SER A 121 23.80 -0.62 -2.99
C SER A 121 24.41 0.66 -2.41
N GLY A 122 25.54 0.53 -1.71
CA GLY A 122 26.32 1.68 -1.24
C GLY A 122 27.08 2.42 -2.35
N SER A 123 27.04 1.92 -3.61
CA SER A 123 27.68 2.57 -4.75
C SER A 123 26.77 3.66 -5.32
N PRO A 124 27.22 4.94 -5.36
CA PRO A 124 26.43 6.03 -5.92
C PRO A 124 26.16 5.84 -7.43
N ILE A 125 27.06 5.19 -8.15
CA ILE A 125 26.90 4.91 -9.58
C ILE A 125 25.78 3.91 -9.82
N LEU A 126 25.81 2.76 -9.13
CA LEU A 126 24.76 1.73 -9.28
C LEU A 126 23.39 2.24 -8.84
N SER A 127 23.34 2.94 -7.70
CA SER A 127 22.10 3.53 -7.20
C SER A 127 21.59 4.63 -8.12
N GLY A 128 22.47 5.46 -8.69
CA GLY A 128 22.13 6.49 -9.67
C GLY A 128 21.53 5.89 -10.96
N LEU A 129 22.20 4.90 -11.55
CA LEU A 129 21.73 4.22 -12.76
C LEU A 129 20.35 3.56 -12.54
N ALA A 130 20.20 2.81 -11.44
CA ALA A 130 18.92 2.18 -11.12
C ALA A 130 17.81 3.22 -10.88
N SER A 131 18.13 4.32 -10.20
CA SER A 131 17.15 5.38 -9.94
C SER A 131 16.71 6.09 -11.21
N THR A 132 17.65 6.37 -12.13
CA THR A 132 17.36 6.97 -13.44
C THR A 132 16.49 6.05 -14.30
N TYR A 133 16.81 4.76 -14.33
CA TYR A 133 15.99 3.76 -15.03
C TYR A 133 14.55 3.74 -14.48
N ILE A 134 14.41 3.58 -13.17
CA ILE A 134 13.10 3.49 -12.51
C ILE A 134 12.29 4.78 -12.75
N TRP A 135 12.93 5.94 -12.60
CA TRP A 135 12.30 7.23 -12.89
C TRP A 135 11.79 7.30 -14.33
N PHE A 136 12.65 6.99 -15.31
CA PHE A 136 12.31 7.07 -16.74
C PHE A 136 11.13 6.17 -17.10
N PHE A 137 11.21 4.88 -16.78
CA PHE A 137 10.17 3.92 -17.14
C PHE A 137 8.84 4.13 -16.41
N ARG A 138 8.84 4.80 -15.27
CA ARG A 138 7.61 5.18 -14.55
C ARG A 138 7.06 6.53 -14.97
N ALA A 139 7.88 7.43 -15.49
CA ALA A 139 7.47 8.75 -15.97
C ALA A 139 6.85 8.69 -17.37
N VAL A 140 7.36 7.81 -18.26
CA VAL A 140 6.90 7.70 -19.65
C VAL A 140 5.69 6.75 -19.75
N PRO A 141 4.58 7.16 -20.39
CA PRO A 141 3.42 6.28 -20.58
C PRO A 141 3.80 5.00 -21.36
N LEU A 142 3.25 3.86 -20.94
CA LEU A 142 3.54 2.55 -21.55
C LEU A 142 3.28 2.53 -23.08
N VAL A 143 2.19 3.17 -23.51
CA VAL A 143 1.86 3.25 -24.96
C VAL A 143 2.99 3.89 -25.76
N VAL A 144 3.59 4.96 -25.26
CA VAL A 144 4.70 5.65 -25.91
C VAL A 144 5.94 4.75 -25.94
N GLN A 145 6.23 4.07 -24.84
CA GLN A 145 7.34 3.11 -24.77
C GLN A 145 7.19 2.03 -25.84
N LEU A 146 6.00 1.41 -25.96
CA LEU A 146 5.73 0.36 -26.93
C LEU A 146 5.93 0.83 -28.39
N VAL A 147 5.46 2.04 -28.73
CA VAL A 147 5.65 2.63 -30.05
C VAL A 147 7.13 2.86 -30.33
N VAL A 148 7.90 3.35 -29.34
CA VAL A 148 9.35 3.55 -29.51
C VAL A 148 10.06 2.20 -29.72
N TRP A 149 9.77 1.18 -28.88
CA TRP A 149 10.40 -0.13 -29.02
C TRP A 149 10.07 -0.80 -30.37
N TYR A 150 8.84 -0.66 -30.84
CA TYR A 150 8.41 -1.20 -32.13
C TYR A 150 9.12 -0.52 -33.29
N ASN A 151 9.36 0.79 -33.21
CA ASN A 151 10.02 1.58 -34.22
C ASN A 151 11.55 1.70 -34.05
N LEU A 152 12.13 0.93 -33.12
CA LEU A 152 13.55 1.01 -32.80
C LEU A 152 14.44 0.74 -34.01
N GLY A 153 14.03 -0.19 -34.87
CA GLY A 153 14.73 -0.52 -36.13
C GLY A 153 14.78 0.61 -37.14
N TYR A 154 13.83 1.58 -37.05
CA TYR A 154 13.88 2.77 -37.89
C TYR A 154 15.00 3.73 -37.45
N LEU A 155 15.24 3.82 -36.13
CA LEU A 155 16.30 4.68 -35.58
C LEU A 155 17.68 4.02 -35.67
N TRP A 156 17.74 2.73 -35.38
CA TRP A 156 18.97 1.93 -35.40
C TRP A 156 18.70 0.60 -36.12
N PRO A 157 18.96 0.51 -37.45
CA PRO A 157 18.79 -0.74 -38.20
C PRO A 157 19.62 -1.89 -37.62
N THR A 158 20.78 -1.56 -37.06
CA THR A 158 21.69 -2.50 -36.40
C THR A 158 22.16 -1.92 -35.06
N LEU A 159 22.06 -2.73 -34.01
CA LEU A 159 22.66 -2.42 -32.71
C LEU A 159 23.95 -3.20 -32.58
N GLY A 160 25.08 -2.50 -32.50
CA GLY A 160 26.40 -3.09 -32.33
C GLY A 160 26.96 -2.85 -30.94
N LEU A 161 27.56 -3.88 -30.34
CA LEU A 161 28.46 -3.74 -29.21
C LEU A 161 29.87 -3.56 -29.77
N GLY A 162 30.34 -2.31 -29.86
CA GLY A 162 31.69 -1.98 -30.30
C GLY A 162 32.33 -0.89 -29.45
N THR A 163 33.60 -0.62 -29.70
CA THR A 163 34.22 0.58 -29.11
C THR A 163 33.55 1.82 -29.69
N PRO A 164 33.49 2.99 -28.97
CA PRO A 164 32.73 4.15 -29.38
C PRO A 164 33.00 4.70 -30.78
N PHE A 165 33.98 4.18 -31.48
CA PHE A 165 34.43 4.66 -32.80
C PHE A 165 34.56 3.55 -33.85
N THR A 166 34.13 2.29 -33.54
CA THR A 166 34.16 1.18 -34.54
C THR A 166 32.79 0.50 -34.56
N THR A 167 32.20 0.41 -35.76
CA THR A 167 30.87 -0.17 -36.01
C THR A 167 30.90 -1.69 -36.21
N ASP A 168 32.05 -2.33 -36.12
CA ASP A 168 32.27 -3.67 -36.67
C ASP A 168 32.23 -4.81 -35.63
N PHE A 169 31.79 -4.57 -34.39
CA PHE A 169 31.71 -5.62 -33.39
C PHE A 169 30.26 -6.02 -33.12
N TRP A 170 29.94 -7.23 -33.50
CA TRP A 170 28.69 -7.98 -33.30
C TRP A 170 27.40 -7.14 -33.47
N LEU A 171 26.78 -7.30 -34.65
CA LEU A 171 25.58 -6.56 -35.04
C LEU A 171 24.33 -7.41 -34.78
N LEU A 172 23.45 -6.90 -33.92
CA LEU A 172 22.08 -7.39 -33.81
C LEU A 172 21.23 -6.62 -34.84
N GLU A 173 20.70 -7.29 -35.86
CA GLU A 173 19.75 -6.66 -36.76
C GLU A 173 18.44 -6.38 -36.00
N VAL A 174 18.15 -5.11 -35.76
CA VAL A 174 16.94 -4.68 -35.04
C VAL A 174 15.69 -4.83 -35.90
N ASN A 175 15.84 -4.87 -37.24
CA ASN A 175 14.76 -5.16 -38.18
C ASN A 175 14.12 -6.53 -37.99
N THR A 176 14.79 -7.45 -37.27
CA THR A 176 14.25 -8.77 -36.89
C THR A 176 13.43 -8.71 -35.59
N VAL A 177 13.31 -7.56 -34.94
CA VAL A 177 12.46 -7.40 -33.73
C VAL A 177 11.00 -7.53 -34.16
N GLN A 178 10.47 -8.73 -34.06
CA GLN A 178 9.07 -9.04 -34.36
C GLN A 178 8.15 -8.33 -33.35
N LEU A 179 6.88 -8.15 -33.75
CA LEU A 179 5.81 -7.57 -32.92
C LEU A 179 5.80 -8.10 -31.48
N ILE A 180 5.94 -9.43 -31.31
CA ILE A 180 5.94 -10.10 -30.01
C ILE A 180 7.14 -9.67 -29.17
N SER A 181 8.34 -9.61 -29.74
CA SER A 181 9.54 -9.23 -28.99
C SER A 181 9.52 -7.75 -28.56
N ALA A 182 9.02 -6.85 -29.40
CA ALA A 182 8.82 -5.45 -29.02
C ALA A 182 7.81 -5.31 -27.88
N ALA A 183 6.71 -6.07 -27.92
CA ALA A 183 5.70 -6.08 -26.87
C ALA A 183 6.27 -6.63 -25.55
N ILE A 184 6.96 -7.79 -25.58
CA ILE A 184 7.59 -8.37 -24.42
C ILE A 184 8.64 -7.42 -23.83
N LEU A 185 9.49 -6.82 -24.67
CA LEU A 185 10.50 -5.88 -24.24
C LEU A 185 9.88 -4.67 -23.53
N GLY A 186 8.92 -4.01 -24.17
CA GLY A 186 8.25 -2.84 -23.61
C GLY A 186 7.54 -3.13 -22.28
N LEU A 187 6.74 -4.20 -22.25
CA LEU A 187 6.03 -4.63 -21.05
C LEU A 187 7.00 -5.03 -19.92
N SER A 188 8.07 -5.77 -20.24
CA SER A 188 9.04 -6.25 -19.24
C SER A 188 9.86 -5.12 -18.64
N LEU A 189 10.33 -4.18 -19.48
CA LEU A 189 11.12 -3.04 -18.98
C LEU A 189 10.26 -2.10 -18.14
N HIS A 190 9.00 -1.90 -18.54
CA HIS A 190 8.04 -1.15 -17.77
C HIS A 190 7.78 -1.83 -16.40
N GLU A 191 7.46 -3.13 -16.40
CA GLU A 191 7.20 -3.90 -15.19
C GLU A 191 8.42 -3.95 -14.28
N ALA A 192 9.65 -4.00 -14.81
CA ALA A 192 10.88 -4.01 -14.03
C ALA A 192 11.01 -2.77 -13.14
N ALA A 193 10.60 -1.60 -13.62
CA ALA A 193 10.63 -0.37 -12.83
C ALA A 193 9.64 -0.40 -11.67
N TYR A 194 8.46 -0.98 -11.84
CA TYR A 194 7.47 -1.14 -10.77
C TYR A 194 7.88 -2.24 -9.79
N SER A 195 8.33 -3.38 -10.30
CA SER A 195 8.81 -4.51 -9.48
C SER A 195 10.00 -4.11 -8.61
N ALA A 196 10.91 -3.28 -9.13
CA ALA A 196 12.05 -2.77 -8.34
C ALA A 196 11.59 -2.00 -7.09
N GLU A 197 10.57 -1.14 -7.23
CA GLU A 197 10.02 -0.40 -6.10
C GLU A 197 9.23 -1.30 -5.13
N ILE A 198 8.49 -2.28 -5.64
CA ILE A 198 7.78 -3.27 -4.82
C ILE A 198 8.79 -4.06 -3.97
N ILE A 199 9.87 -4.56 -4.59
CA ILE A 199 10.90 -5.33 -3.90
C ILE A 199 11.63 -4.46 -2.89
N ARG A 200 12.05 -3.24 -3.27
CA ARG A 200 12.71 -2.30 -2.37
C ARG A 200 11.81 -1.94 -1.18
N GLY A 201 10.55 -1.58 -1.43
CA GLY A 201 9.59 -1.25 -0.38
C GLY A 201 9.36 -2.42 0.59
N GLY A 202 9.27 -3.64 0.06
CA GLY A 202 9.14 -4.84 0.88
C GLY A 202 10.39 -5.14 1.73
N LEU A 203 11.59 -4.93 1.19
CA LEU A 203 12.82 -5.09 1.97
C LEU A 203 12.94 -4.03 3.08
N LEU A 204 12.50 -2.80 2.83
CA LEU A 204 12.49 -1.72 3.82
C LEU A 204 11.37 -1.84 4.86
N SER A 205 10.35 -2.68 4.63
CA SER A 205 9.27 -2.93 5.58
C SER A 205 9.67 -3.83 6.76
N VAL A 206 10.85 -4.45 6.68
CA VAL A 206 11.37 -5.30 7.75
C VAL A 206 11.85 -4.43 8.90
N ASP A 207 11.44 -4.78 10.13
CA ASP A 207 11.80 -4.05 11.34
C ASP A 207 13.32 -3.93 11.51
N ALA A 208 13.80 -2.69 11.72
CA ALA A 208 15.22 -2.40 11.86
C ALA A 208 15.85 -3.12 13.06
N GLY A 209 15.08 -3.29 14.15
CA GLY A 209 15.52 -4.00 15.36
C GLY A 209 15.86 -5.47 15.08
N GLN A 210 15.12 -6.14 14.16
CA GLN A 210 15.44 -7.50 13.71
C GLN A 210 16.80 -7.56 12.99
N VAL A 211 17.07 -6.55 12.16
CA VAL A 211 18.34 -6.44 11.44
C VAL A 211 19.48 -6.15 12.41
N GLU A 212 19.29 -5.26 13.36
CA GLU A 212 20.29 -4.89 14.37
C GLU A 212 20.60 -6.04 15.33
N ALA A 213 19.57 -6.71 15.86
CA ALA A 213 19.72 -7.89 16.71
C ALA A 213 20.52 -9.00 16.00
N SER A 214 20.23 -9.22 14.70
CA SER A 214 20.97 -10.22 13.90
C SER A 214 22.44 -9.85 13.67
N LYS A 215 22.75 -8.55 13.61
CA LYS A 215 24.14 -8.06 13.55
C LYS A 215 24.84 -8.26 14.89
N ALA A 216 24.18 -7.94 16.01
CA ALA A 216 24.72 -8.12 17.35
C ALA A 216 25.05 -9.59 17.65
N LEU A 217 24.27 -10.53 17.11
CA LEU A 217 24.54 -11.98 17.19
C LEU A 217 25.65 -12.46 16.23
N GLY A 218 26.31 -11.57 15.50
CA GLY A 218 27.42 -11.90 14.60
C GLY A 218 27.01 -12.68 13.36
N LEU A 219 25.71 -12.71 12.98
CA LEU A 219 25.25 -13.49 11.83
C LEU A 219 25.84 -12.93 10.52
N PRO A 220 26.38 -13.80 9.63
CA PRO A 220 26.89 -13.40 8.34
C PRO A 220 25.78 -12.76 7.48
N ARG A 221 26.17 -11.85 6.59
CA ARG A 221 25.23 -11.07 5.75
C ARG A 221 24.25 -11.94 4.97
N SER A 222 24.74 -13.05 4.38
CA SER A 222 23.91 -14.00 3.63
C SER A 222 22.86 -14.67 4.51
N THR A 223 23.27 -15.21 5.67
CA THR A 223 22.35 -15.86 6.62
C THR A 223 21.29 -14.89 7.12
N ARG A 224 21.67 -13.66 7.46
CA ARG A 224 20.75 -12.60 7.84
C ARG A 224 19.73 -12.29 6.74
N PHE A 225 20.22 -12.15 5.49
CA PHE A 225 19.34 -11.86 4.36
C PHE A 225 18.36 -13.02 4.11
N PHE A 226 18.86 -14.24 3.89
CA PHE A 226 18.00 -15.35 3.46
C PHE A 226 17.13 -15.93 4.58
N ARG A 227 17.56 -15.88 5.85
CA ARG A 227 16.81 -16.49 6.97
C ARG A 227 15.96 -15.50 7.77
N ILE A 228 16.27 -14.20 7.76
CA ILE A 228 15.59 -13.21 8.58
C ILE A 228 14.88 -12.16 7.71
N VAL A 229 15.62 -11.46 6.84
CA VAL A 229 15.08 -10.32 6.09
C VAL A 229 14.14 -10.80 4.97
N LEU A 230 14.61 -11.68 4.09
CA LEU A 230 13.84 -12.11 2.91
C LEU A 230 12.49 -12.76 3.26
N PRO A 231 12.39 -13.71 4.22
CA PRO A 231 11.10 -14.30 4.58
C PRO A 231 10.10 -13.30 5.13
N GLN A 232 10.57 -12.27 5.83
CA GLN A 232 9.72 -11.19 6.33
C GLN A 232 9.33 -10.23 5.20
N ALA A 233 10.28 -9.83 4.36
CA ALA A 233 10.05 -8.96 3.20
C ALA A 233 9.05 -9.59 2.21
N LEU A 234 9.13 -10.89 1.96
CA LEU A 234 8.21 -11.61 1.06
C LEU A 234 6.73 -11.47 1.47
N ARG A 235 6.45 -11.29 2.76
CA ARG A 235 5.08 -11.03 3.23
C ARG A 235 4.49 -9.73 2.68
N SER A 236 5.33 -8.74 2.43
CA SER A 236 4.95 -7.46 1.82
C SER A 236 5.13 -7.49 0.29
N ILE A 237 6.20 -8.12 -0.22
CA ILE A 237 6.51 -8.17 -1.66
C ILE A 237 5.44 -8.96 -2.42
N VAL A 238 5.10 -10.16 -1.96
CA VAL A 238 4.27 -11.09 -2.74
C VAL A 238 2.85 -10.55 -3.00
N PRO A 239 2.11 -9.99 -2.03
CA PRO A 239 0.82 -9.37 -2.30
C PRO A 239 0.89 -8.24 -3.31
N ASN A 240 1.88 -7.35 -3.19
CA ASN A 240 2.07 -6.22 -4.10
C ASN A 240 2.51 -6.67 -5.50
N ALA A 241 3.33 -7.73 -5.60
CA ALA A 241 3.70 -8.35 -6.86
C ALA A 241 2.49 -8.91 -7.61
N PHE A 242 1.56 -9.57 -6.91
CA PHE A 242 0.32 -10.03 -7.53
C PHE A 242 -0.57 -8.88 -8.01
N ASN A 243 -0.66 -7.79 -7.26
CA ASN A 243 -1.35 -6.58 -7.71
C ASN A 243 -0.72 -6.02 -8.99
N SER A 244 0.62 -6.03 -9.11
CA SER A 244 1.33 -5.60 -10.31
C SER A 244 1.01 -6.50 -11.50
N VAL A 245 1.02 -7.82 -11.32
CA VAL A 245 0.64 -8.79 -12.37
C VAL A 245 -0.80 -8.56 -12.86
N ILE A 246 -1.76 -8.34 -11.96
CA ILE A 246 -3.15 -7.99 -12.31
C ILE A 246 -3.20 -6.68 -13.10
N GLY A 247 -2.36 -5.71 -12.72
CA GLY A 247 -2.16 -4.46 -13.48
C GLY A 247 -1.62 -4.72 -14.88
N LEU A 248 -0.61 -5.58 -14.99
CA LEU A 248 0.06 -5.94 -16.23
C LEU A 248 -0.89 -6.65 -17.22
N VAL A 249 -1.76 -7.58 -16.73
CA VAL A 249 -2.81 -8.20 -17.58
C VAL A 249 -3.65 -7.13 -18.27
N LYS A 250 -4.08 -6.10 -17.54
CA LYS A 250 -4.84 -4.99 -18.15
C LYS A 250 -3.97 -4.12 -19.05
N GLY A 251 -2.69 -3.96 -18.67
CA GLY A 251 -1.68 -3.24 -19.44
C GLY A 251 -1.39 -3.88 -20.80
N THR A 252 -1.56 -5.21 -20.96
CA THR A 252 -1.36 -5.86 -22.27
C THR A 252 -2.33 -5.35 -23.33
N SER A 253 -3.52 -4.86 -22.94
CA SER A 253 -4.46 -4.27 -23.90
C SER A 253 -3.87 -3.08 -24.69
N VAL A 254 -2.88 -2.36 -24.10
CA VAL A 254 -2.22 -1.23 -24.76
C VAL A 254 -1.37 -1.68 -25.94
N VAL A 255 -1.01 -2.96 -26.00
CA VAL A 255 -0.19 -3.54 -27.08
C VAL A 255 -0.93 -3.54 -28.43
N PHE A 256 -2.26 -3.32 -28.44
CA PHE A 256 -3.05 -3.16 -29.66
C PHE A 256 -2.46 -2.10 -30.60
N ILE A 257 -1.75 -1.10 -30.06
CA ILE A 257 -1.15 0.00 -30.82
C ILE A 257 -0.09 -0.48 -31.82
N VAL A 258 0.56 -1.61 -31.53
CA VAL A 258 1.54 -2.25 -32.43
C VAL A 258 0.93 -3.42 -33.21
N ALA A 259 -0.40 -3.52 -33.23
CA ALA A 259 -1.16 -4.52 -33.98
C ALA A 259 -0.88 -5.99 -33.60
N LEU A 260 -0.44 -6.26 -32.37
CA LEU A 260 -0.28 -7.63 -31.88
C LEU A 260 -1.65 -8.26 -31.58
N PRO A 261 -1.96 -9.48 -32.08
CA PRO A 261 -3.28 -10.12 -31.95
C PRO A 261 -3.55 -10.70 -30.55
N GLU A 262 -3.37 -9.88 -29.49
CA GLU A 262 -3.86 -10.18 -28.16
C GLU A 262 -5.40 -9.96 -28.09
N LEU A 263 -6.00 -10.18 -26.93
CA LEU A 263 -7.46 -10.17 -26.75
C LEU A 263 -8.13 -8.89 -27.30
N PHE A 264 -7.65 -7.71 -26.92
CA PHE A 264 -8.29 -6.45 -27.28
C PHE A 264 -8.14 -6.15 -28.79
N TYR A 265 -6.94 -6.33 -29.34
CA TYR A 265 -6.71 -6.14 -30.77
C TYR A 265 -7.50 -7.13 -31.62
N THR A 266 -7.57 -8.39 -31.22
CA THR A 266 -8.38 -9.41 -31.90
C THR A 266 -9.84 -9.00 -31.98
N VAL A 267 -10.41 -8.57 -30.86
CA VAL A 267 -11.78 -8.06 -30.82
C VAL A 267 -11.93 -6.81 -31.71
N GLN A 268 -10.94 -5.92 -31.70
CA GLN A 268 -10.92 -4.72 -32.54
C GLN A 268 -10.94 -5.05 -34.03
N VAL A 269 -10.15 -6.00 -34.46
CA VAL A 269 -10.13 -6.45 -35.88
C VAL A 269 -11.49 -6.99 -36.29
N ILE A 270 -12.16 -7.76 -35.43
CA ILE A 270 -13.48 -8.32 -35.71
C ILE A 270 -14.52 -7.20 -35.82
N TYR A 271 -14.59 -6.27 -34.85
CA TYR A 271 -15.61 -5.22 -34.92
C TYR A 271 -15.37 -4.19 -36.04
N ASN A 272 -14.12 -3.99 -36.47
CA ASN A 272 -13.83 -3.14 -37.62
C ASN A 272 -14.33 -3.75 -38.95
N ARG A 273 -14.43 -5.09 -39.00
CA ARG A 273 -14.95 -5.80 -40.21
C ARG A 273 -16.48 -5.85 -40.26
N ASN A 274 -17.12 -6.09 -39.10
CA ASN A 274 -18.57 -6.32 -39.02
C ASN A 274 -19.36 -5.15 -38.47
N GLN A 275 -18.68 -4.07 -38.02
CA GLN A 275 -19.26 -2.86 -37.45
C GLN A 275 -20.07 -3.09 -36.13
N LEU A 276 -19.92 -4.27 -35.50
CA LEU A 276 -20.61 -4.66 -34.28
C LEU A 276 -19.76 -4.29 -33.05
N VAL A 277 -19.48 -2.99 -32.86
CA VAL A 277 -18.53 -2.47 -31.89
C VAL A 277 -18.94 -2.81 -30.45
N ILE A 278 -20.18 -2.48 -30.05
CA ILE A 278 -20.64 -2.61 -28.67
C ILE A 278 -20.63 -4.06 -28.15
N PRO A 279 -21.25 -5.04 -28.85
CA PRO A 279 -21.25 -6.42 -28.36
C PRO A 279 -19.85 -7.03 -28.29
N LEU A 280 -18.96 -6.67 -29.21
CA LEU A 280 -17.60 -7.19 -29.23
C LEU A 280 -16.71 -6.53 -28.16
N LEU A 281 -16.86 -5.23 -27.90
CA LEU A 281 -16.22 -4.59 -26.75
C LEU A 281 -16.68 -5.25 -25.45
N LEU A 282 -17.96 -5.61 -25.32
CA LEU A 282 -18.47 -6.33 -24.17
C LEU A 282 -17.79 -7.69 -24.00
N VAL A 283 -17.48 -8.41 -25.09
CA VAL A 283 -16.70 -9.66 -25.05
C VAL A 283 -15.34 -9.42 -24.38
N SER A 284 -14.61 -8.39 -24.80
CA SER A 284 -13.30 -8.09 -24.19
C SER A 284 -13.43 -7.67 -22.72
N VAL A 285 -14.42 -6.83 -22.38
CA VAL A 285 -14.68 -6.41 -21.00
C VAL A 285 -14.94 -7.62 -20.08
N VAL A 286 -15.80 -8.54 -20.52
CA VAL A 286 -16.13 -9.74 -19.72
C VAL A 286 -14.90 -10.64 -19.57
N TRP A 287 -14.11 -10.87 -20.64
CA TRP A 287 -12.89 -11.66 -20.54
C TRP A 287 -11.85 -11.05 -19.58
N TYR A 288 -11.57 -9.73 -19.68
CA TYR A 288 -10.69 -9.07 -18.73
C TYR A 288 -11.23 -9.14 -17.30
N ALA A 289 -12.55 -9.01 -17.11
CA ALA A 289 -13.18 -9.15 -15.80
C ALA A 289 -13.04 -10.59 -15.25
N VAL A 290 -13.20 -11.61 -16.08
CA VAL A 290 -13.01 -13.03 -15.69
C VAL A 290 -11.55 -13.27 -15.29
N ILE A 291 -10.59 -12.91 -16.15
CA ILE A 291 -9.16 -13.12 -15.91
C ILE A 291 -8.75 -12.41 -14.60
N THR A 292 -9.09 -11.13 -14.46
CA THR A 292 -8.73 -10.36 -13.26
C THR A 292 -9.42 -10.88 -12.01
N SER A 293 -10.66 -11.39 -12.11
CA SER A 293 -11.38 -12.00 -10.99
C SER A 293 -10.70 -13.30 -10.53
N VAL A 294 -10.29 -14.15 -11.46
CA VAL A 294 -9.55 -15.38 -11.14
C VAL A 294 -8.23 -15.03 -10.45
N LEU A 295 -7.49 -14.06 -10.98
CA LEU A 295 -6.24 -13.61 -10.36
C LEU A 295 -6.46 -12.97 -8.98
N ASN A 296 -7.52 -12.18 -8.78
CA ASN A 296 -7.87 -11.62 -7.47
C ASN A 296 -8.21 -12.71 -6.44
N VAL A 297 -8.87 -13.78 -6.87
CA VAL A 297 -9.13 -14.93 -5.99
C VAL A 297 -7.82 -15.64 -5.63
N ALA A 298 -6.93 -15.86 -6.60
CA ALA A 298 -5.61 -16.43 -6.35
C ALA A 298 -4.81 -15.54 -5.39
N GLN A 299 -4.81 -14.23 -5.63
CA GLN A 299 -4.17 -13.24 -4.75
C GLN A 299 -4.66 -13.34 -3.31
N TYR A 300 -5.98 -13.43 -3.10
CA TYR A 300 -6.57 -13.56 -1.76
C TYR A 300 -6.00 -14.77 -0.99
N TYR A 301 -5.88 -15.95 -1.64
CA TYR A 301 -5.31 -17.13 -1.00
C TYR A 301 -3.83 -16.97 -0.69
N ILE A 302 -3.09 -16.31 -1.57
CA ILE A 302 -1.66 -16.03 -1.39
C ILE A 302 -1.46 -15.05 -0.24
N GLU A 303 -2.21 -13.95 -0.20
CA GLU A 303 -2.19 -12.99 0.91
C GLU A 303 -2.48 -13.69 2.25
N ARG A 304 -3.49 -14.56 2.27
CA ARG A 304 -3.82 -15.32 3.47
C ARG A 304 -2.71 -16.27 3.92
N HIS A 305 -1.96 -16.85 2.96
CA HIS A 305 -0.83 -17.72 3.28
C HIS A 305 0.31 -16.92 3.91
N TYR A 306 0.68 -15.78 3.34
CA TYR A 306 1.80 -14.96 3.81
C TYR A 306 1.47 -14.11 5.04
N ALA A 307 0.21 -13.76 5.28
CA ALA A 307 -0.23 -13.01 6.46
C ALA A 307 -0.26 -13.85 7.76
N ARG A 308 -0.10 -15.18 7.68
CA ARG A 308 0.00 -16.04 8.86
C ARG A 308 1.25 -15.68 9.67
N GLY A 309 1.05 -15.18 10.90
CA GLY A 309 2.14 -14.79 11.81
C GLY A 309 2.52 -13.31 11.79
N SER A 310 1.76 -12.45 11.10
CA SER A 310 1.84 -10.99 11.28
C SER A 310 0.79 -10.53 12.29
N ALA A 311 1.09 -9.48 13.05
CA ALA A 311 0.13 -8.83 13.97
C ALA A 311 -1.03 -8.14 13.24
N GLN A 312 -1.00 -8.07 11.92
CA GLN A 312 -2.08 -7.52 11.11
C GLN A 312 -3.26 -8.49 11.08
N GLN A 313 -4.43 -7.97 11.47
CA GLN A 313 -5.68 -8.71 11.38
C GLN A 313 -5.94 -9.06 9.90
N LEU A 314 -6.02 -10.35 9.63
CA LEU A 314 -6.40 -10.86 8.30
C LEU A 314 -7.73 -10.25 7.86
N PRO A 315 -7.82 -9.72 6.63
CA PRO A 315 -9.11 -9.29 6.10
C PRO A 315 -10.06 -10.51 6.10
N PRO A 316 -11.31 -10.33 6.57
CA PRO A 316 -12.27 -11.44 6.63
C PRO A 316 -12.49 -12.00 5.22
N SER A 317 -12.59 -13.32 5.11
CA SER A 317 -12.85 -13.99 3.83
C SER A 317 -14.14 -13.47 3.18
N PRO A 318 -14.27 -13.51 1.84
CA PRO A 318 -15.52 -13.15 1.17
C PRO A 318 -16.73 -13.89 1.74
N THR A 319 -16.56 -15.16 2.08
CA THR A 319 -17.58 -15.99 2.74
C THR A 319 -17.87 -15.55 4.18
N GLU A 320 -16.85 -15.12 4.94
CA GLU A 320 -17.04 -14.52 6.27
C GLU A 320 -17.71 -13.14 6.20
N ARG A 321 -17.38 -12.32 5.18
CA ARG A 321 -18.07 -11.04 4.94
C ARG A 321 -19.54 -11.27 4.65
N LEU A 322 -19.85 -12.21 3.78
CA LEU A 322 -21.23 -12.59 3.45
C LEU A 322 -21.94 -13.17 4.68
N ARG A 323 -21.30 -14.07 5.43
CA ARG A 323 -21.84 -14.65 6.66
C ARG A 323 -22.06 -13.59 7.74
N ARG A 324 -21.13 -12.62 7.91
CA ARG A 324 -21.30 -11.49 8.85
C ARG A 324 -22.41 -10.54 8.41
N TRP A 325 -22.59 -10.38 7.10
CA TRP A 325 -23.69 -9.57 6.55
C TRP A 325 -25.04 -10.25 6.72
N LEU A 326 -25.10 -11.57 6.53
CA LEU A 326 -26.31 -12.39 6.70
C LEU A 326 -26.57 -12.76 8.17
N ALA A 327 -25.56 -12.74 9.04
CA ALA A 327 -25.74 -13.05 10.44
C ALA A 327 -26.56 -11.95 11.13
N PRO A 328 -27.62 -12.32 11.90
CA PRO A 328 -28.34 -11.36 12.71
C PRO A 328 -27.33 -10.70 13.68
N ARG A 329 -27.32 -9.36 13.70
CA ARG A 329 -26.47 -8.60 14.62
C ARG A 329 -26.81 -9.01 16.03
N ARG A 330 -25.96 -9.83 16.65
CA ARG A 330 -26.03 -10.07 18.10
C ARG A 330 -25.81 -8.73 18.78
N PRO A 331 -26.70 -8.32 19.71
CA PRO A 331 -26.44 -7.15 20.51
C PRO A 331 -25.09 -7.36 21.21
N ASN A 332 -24.25 -6.30 21.23
CA ASN A 332 -22.99 -6.36 21.96
C ASN A 332 -23.28 -6.85 23.38
N PRO A 333 -22.56 -7.85 23.86
CA PRO A 333 -22.71 -8.27 25.26
C PRO A 333 -22.52 -7.04 26.14
N VAL A 334 -23.49 -6.78 27.00
CA VAL A 334 -23.37 -5.72 28.00
C VAL A 334 -22.16 -6.10 28.84
N PRO A 335 -21.14 -5.23 28.97
CA PRO A 335 -19.95 -5.56 29.72
C PRO A 335 -20.39 -5.96 31.14
N THR A 336 -19.98 -7.14 31.56
CA THR A 336 -20.30 -7.63 32.91
C THR A 336 -19.59 -6.74 33.92
N ARG A 337 -20.08 -6.70 35.17
CA ARG A 337 -19.42 -5.96 36.24
C ARG A 337 -17.92 -6.32 36.40
N ILE A 338 -17.57 -7.55 36.03
CA ILE A 338 -16.19 -8.07 36.06
C ILE A 338 -15.34 -7.39 34.99
N ASP A 339 -15.89 -7.22 33.79
CA ASP A 339 -15.18 -6.56 32.69
C ASP A 339 -14.98 -5.07 32.96
N ALA A 340 -15.98 -4.42 33.56
CA ALA A 340 -15.90 -3.02 33.96
C ALA A 340 -14.87 -2.80 35.05
N ALA A 341 -14.79 -3.70 36.05
CA ALA A 341 -13.80 -3.65 37.12
C ALA A 341 -12.38 -3.98 36.62
N ALA A 342 -12.23 -4.87 35.62
CA ALA A 342 -10.96 -5.16 35.01
C ALA A 342 -10.46 -3.97 34.14
N ALA A 343 -11.37 -3.30 33.42
CA ALA A 343 -11.06 -2.10 32.67
C ALA A 343 -10.69 -0.91 33.58
N ALA A 344 -11.34 -0.75 34.72
CA ALA A 344 -10.99 0.27 35.73
C ALA A 344 -9.60 0.02 36.28
N ARG A 345 -9.28 -1.21 36.69
CA ARG A 345 -7.93 -1.57 37.19
C ARG A 345 -6.82 -1.37 36.17
N ASN A 346 -7.12 -1.60 34.89
CA ASN A 346 -6.15 -1.36 33.84
C ASN A 346 -5.91 0.13 33.57
N ARG A 347 -6.94 0.98 33.73
CA ARG A 347 -6.81 2.44 33.68
C ARG A 347 -6.00 2.99 34.86
N GLU A 348 -6.19 2.47 36.03
CA GLU A 348 -5.39 2.85 37.22
C GLU A 348 -3.92 2.44 37.06
N ARG A 349 -3.64 1.24 36.54
CA ARG A 349 -2.27 0.81 36.25
C ARG A 349 -1.59 1.71 35.20
N VAL A 350 -2.29 2.10 34.15
CA VAL A 350 -1.75 3.01 33.13
C VAL A 350 -1.53 4.41 33.72
N ALA A 351 -2.45 4.92 34.53
CA ALA A 351 -2.30 6.21 35.22
C ALA A 351 -1.12 6.24 36.20
N VAL A 352 -0.84 5.14 36.93
CA VAL A 352 0.32 5.03 37.82
C VAL A 352 1.64 4.95 37.02
N THR A 353 1.63 4.35 35.82
CA THR A 353 2.83 4.26 34.97
C THR A 353 3.12 5.55 34.21
N THR A 354 2.11 6.41 34.01
CA THR A 354 2.20 7.73 33.36
C THR A 354 2.06 8.88 34.35
N GLY A 355 2.40 8.65 35.64
CA GLY A 355 2.45 9.72 36.64
C GLY A 355 3.36 10.85 36.18
N PRO A 356 3.03 12.12 36.45
CA PRO A 356 3.80 13.25 35.99
C PRO A 356 5.22 13.12 36.57
N THR A 357 6.21 12.99 35.71
CA THR A 357 7.61 13.24 36.04
C THR A 357 7.68 14.64 36.59
N ALA A 358 7.91 14.75 37.90
CA ALA A 358 8.14 16.02 38.55
C ALA A 358 9.34 16.68 37.86
N VAL A 359 9.04 17.68 37.04
CA VAL A 359 10.06 18.61 36.56
C VAL A 359 10.48 19.40 37.79
N THR A 360 11.64 19.06 38.35
CA THR A 360 12.34 19.87 39.33
C THR A 360 12.62 21.22 38.67
N SER A 361 11.98 22.25 39.19
CA SER A 361 12.28 23.64 38.91
C SER A 361 13.70 23.98 39.35
N GLY A 362 14.62 24.01 38.42
CA GLY A 362 15.98 24.49 38.59
C GLY A 362 16.29 25.43 37.40
N ASP A 363 16.58 26.69 37.78
CA ASP A 363 17.12 27.77 36.97
C ASP A 363 16.20 28.48 35.94
N ALA A 364 15.49 29.45 36.49
CA ALA A 364 15.06 30.66 35.79
C ALA A 364 16.28 31.61 35.66
N ASN A 365 17.00 31.54 34.51
CA ASN A 365 17.74 32.70 33.92
C ASN A 365 18.54 32.25 32.69
N ALA A 366 17.94 32.31 31.52
CA ALA A 366 18.63 32.48 30.28
C ALA A 366 17.76 33.28 29.29
N PRO A 367 18.27 34.32 28.63
CA PRO A 367 17.49 35.24 27.82
C PRO A 367 17.08 34.60 26.49
N PHE A 368 15.80 34.73 26.16
CA PHE A 368 15.25 34.41 24.83
C PHE A 368 15.85 35.29 23.76
N THR A 369 16.61 34.72 22.82
CA THR A 369 16.93 35.36 21.55
C THR A 369 15.90 34.98 20.52
N ASN A 370 15.07 35.95 20.16
CA ASN A 370 14.09 35.89 19.08
C ASN A 370 14.83 35.89 17.73
N SER A 371 14.80 34.78 16.98
CA SER A 371 15.19 34.74 15.59
C SER A 371 13.94 34.79 14.72
N ALA A 372 13.73 35.93 14.11
CA ALA A 372 12.62 36.24 13.22
C ALA A 372 12.70 35.41 11.94
N ALA A 373 11.62 34.71 11.64
CA ALA A 373 11.38 34.09 10.34
C ALA A 373 11.07 35.17 9.30
N THR A 374 11.94 35.28 8.30
CA THR A 374 11.77 36.17 7.15
C THR A 374 10.79 35.54 6.16
N ASN A 375 9.59 36.13 6.08
CA ASN A 375 8.61 35.90 5.04
C ASN A 375 9.10 36.60 3.76
N THR A 376 9.39 35.83 2.70
CA THR A 376 9.66 36.39 1.38
C THR A 376 8.42 36.21 0.51
N THR A 377 7.71 37.29 0.33
CA THR A 377 6.65 37.51 -0.67
C THR A 377 7.23 37.46 -2.07
N LEU A 378 6.70 36.58 -2.92
CA LEU A 378 6.91 36.63 -4.37
C LEU A 378 5.94 37.61 -5.00
N THR A 379 6.48 38.71 -5.48
CA THR A 379 5.81 39.66 -6.37
C THR A 379 5.99 39.21 -7.82
N ASN A 380 4.88 39.22 -8.54
CA ASN A 380 4.77 39.17 -10.00
C ASN A 380 5.73 40.14 -10.70
N ARG A 381 6.31 39.64 -11.79
CA ARG A 381 6.73 40.49 -12.92
C ARG A 381 6.46 39.75 -14.22
N GLU A 382 5.37 40.09 -14.89
CA GLU A 382 5.23 40.10 -16.33
C GLU A 382 6.24 41.08 -16.91
N ASP A 383 6.80 40.74 -18.02
CA ASP A 383 7.12 41.50 -19.22
C ASP A 383 8.46 41.10 -19.86
N LEU A 384 8.35 40.93 -21.19
CA LEU A 384 9.34 41.14 -22.24
C LEU A 384 10.17 39.96 -22.76
N ALA A 385 9.79 39.71 -24.00
CA ALA A 385 10.47 39.15 -25.19
C ALA A 385 10.39 37.64 -25.38
#